data_c9c3f27e9ea3423bd8c737e4694a0f50
#
_entry.id   c9c3f27e9ea3423bd8c737e4694a0f50
#
_cell.length_a   1.000
_cell.length_b   1.000
_cell.length_c   1.000
_cell.angle_alpha   90.00
_cell.angle_beta   90.00
_cell.angle_gamma   90.00
#
_symmetry.space_group_name_H-M   'P 1'
#
loop_
_entity.id
_entity.type
_entity.pdbx_description
1 polymer ?
#
loop_
_entity_poly.entity_id
_entity_poly.type
_entity_poly.pdbx_seq_one_letter_code
_entity_poly.pdbx_strand_id
1 'polypeptide(L)'
;ANASVVLGVGGGKIIDVAKLASTNAHNYFISVPTTASHDGIASPMASIKNDIGSVSKSANSPMAVVADTGIINDSPFRLIASGCADIVSNYTAIKDWKLAYRLRNEPYSESAAALSEMTAKLIIKSSDSIKEGLEESARIVVKSLFSSGMAISIAGSSRPASGSEHLFSHALDRVAKKHALHGEQCGVGTIMMMHLHGGDWR
;
A
#
# COMPACT_ATOMS: atom_id res chain seq x y z
N ALA A 1 11.92 26.18 12.08
CA ALA A 1 11.06 26.83 11.06
C ALA A 1 9.61 26.61 11.48
N ASN A 2 8.80 27.67 11.54
CA ASN A 2 7.35 27.55 11.79
C ASN A 2 6.65 27.15 10.49
N ALA A 3 6.78 25.89 10.08
CA ALA A 3 6.03 25.36 8.95
C ALA A 3 4.69 24.82 9.46
N SER A 4 3.60 25.13 8.77
CA SER A 4 2.26 24.56 9.07
C SER A 4 1.98 23.32 8.22
N VAL A 5 2.71 23.15 7.13
CA VAL A 5 2.51 22.06 6.16
C VAL A 5 3.86 21.46 5.80
N VAL A 6 3.92 20.14 5.72
CA VAL A 6 5.06 19.37 5.22
C VAL A 6 4.68 18.77 3.87
N LEU A 7 5.50 19.00 2.85
CA LEU A 7 5.38 18.37 1.54
C LEU A 7 6.39 17.22 1.46
N GLY A 8 5.90 15.98 1.27
CA GLY A 8 6.74 14.84 0.96
C GLY A 8 6.80 14.62 -0.55
N VAL A 9 7.89 15.02 -1.20
CA VAL A 9 8.07 14.88 -2.66
C VAL A 9 9.06 13.78 -2.94
N GLY A 10 8.65 12.67 -3.54
CA GLY A 10 9.54 11.57 -3.87
C GLY A 10 8.88 10.20 -3.87
N GLY A 11 9.69 9.15 -3.86
CA GLY A 11 9.23 7.77 -3.73
C GLY A 11 8.81 7.42 -2.30
N GLY A 12 8.28 6.22 -2.11
CA GLY A 12 7.66 5.77 -0.86
C GLY A 12 8.46 6.05 0.42
N LYS A 13 9.78 5.86 0.40
CA LYS A 13 10.64 6.15 1.58
C LYS A 13 10.60 7.62 1.99
N ILE A 14 10.62 8.52 1.02
CA ILE A 14 10.56 9.97 1.29
C ILE A 14 9.17 10.34 1.82
N ILE A 15 8.13 9.78 1.21
CA ILE A 15 6.75 9.96 1.66
C ILE A 15 6.59 9.51 3.11
N ASP A 16 7.08 8.32 3.47
CA ASP A 16 6.94 7.78 4.82
C ASP A 16 7.70 8.60 5.88
N VAL A 17 8.93 9.02 5.56
CA VAL A 17 9.72 9.89 6.46
C VAL A 17 9.03 11.25 6.66
N ALA A 18 8.58 11.88 5.57
CA ALA A 18 7.91 13.18 5.62
C ALA A 18 6.56 13.09 6.37
N LYS A 19 5.79 12.02 6.14
CA LYS A 19 4.54 11.74 6.83
C LYS A 19 4.74 11.59 8.34
N LEU A 20 5.72 10.78 8.76
CA LEU A 20 6.02 10.58 10.18
C LEU A 20 6.56 11.87 10.83
N ALA A 21 7.42 12.61 10.14
CA ALA A 21 7.94 13.87 10.61
C ALA A 21 6.83 14.92 10.81
N SER A 22 5.87 15.01 9.86
CA SER A 22 4.72 15.91 9.96
C SER A 22 3.82 15.54 11.14
N THR A 23 3.59 14.25 11.34
CA THR A 23 2.78 13.74 12.47
C THR A 23 3.42 14.11 13.80
N ASN A 24 4.74 13.89 13.96
CA ASN A 24 5.47 14.22 15.18
C ASN A 24 5.53 15.74 15.45
N ALA A 25 5.51 16.55 14.40
CA ALA A 25 5.51 18.00 14.48
C ALA A 25 4.10 18.62 14.56
N HIS A 26 3.04 17.79 14.55
CA HIS A 26 1.64 18.23 14.51
C HIS A 26 1.32 19.16 13.32
N ASN A 27 1.95 18.91 12.17
CA ASN A 27 1.77 19.66 10.94
C ASN A 27 0.87 18.90 9.96
N TYR A 28 0.23 19.62 9.04
CA TYR A 28 -0.43 19.01 7.91
C TYR A 28 0.58 18.35 6.97
N PHE A 29 0.18 17.26 6.34
CA PHE A 29 1.01 16.53 5.39
C PHE A 29 0.36 16.49 4.01
N ILE A 30 1.14 16.81 2.96
CA ILE A 30 0.76 16.63 1.56
C ILE A 30 1.74 15.64 0.94
N SER A 31 1.21 14.57 0.36
CA SER A 31 1.95 13.55 -0.35
C SER A 31 2.09 13.91 -1.82
N VAL A 32 3.33 13.99 -2.33
CA VAL A 32 3.64 14.25 -3.75
C VAL A 32 4.49 13.09 -4.27
N PRO A 33 3.85 11.92 -4.57
CA PRO A 33 4.59 10.74 -4.99
C PRO A 33 5.15 10.89 -6.40
N THR A 34 6.41 10.51 -6.58
CA THR A 34 7.06 10.40 -7.89
C THR A 34 7.11 8.95 -8.40
N THR A 35 6.58 8.01 -7.63
CA THR A 35 6.45 6.59 -7.98
C THR A 35 5.16 6.02 -7.39
N ALA A 36 4.62 4.98 -8.00
CA ALA A 36 3.40 4.30 -7.57
C ALA A 36 3.72 2.85 -7.15
N SER A 37 4.49 2.66 -6.06
CA SER A 37 5.01 1.34 -5.68
C SER A 37 4.29 0.66 -4.52
N HIS A 38 3.51 1.40 -3.72
CA HIS A 38 2.69 0.88 -2.61
C HIS A 38 1.69 1.94 -2.12
N ASP A 39 0.69 1.54 -1.36
CA ASP A 39 -0.41 2.41 -0.87
C ASP A 39 0.00 3.41 0.21
N GLY A 40 1.21 3.35 0.72
CA GLY A 40 1.80 4.33 1.62
C GLY A 40 1.74 5.78 1.12
N ILE A 41 1.51 6.00 -0.18
CA ILE A 41 1.30 7.36 -0.72
C ILE A 41 0.05 8.04 -0.16
N ALA A 42 -0.94 7.29 0.32
CA ALA A 42 -2.23 7.80 0.79
C ALA A 42 -2.65 7.27 2.17
N SER A 43 -2.02 6.20 2.66
CA SER A 43 -2.40 5.57 3.93
C SER A 43 -1.87 6.34 5.15
N PRO A 44 -2.51 6.18 6.33
CA PRO A 44 -2.01 6.72 7.59
C PRO A 44 -0.88 5.90 8.21
N MET A 45 -0.23 5.05 7.43
CA MET A 45 0.88 4.21 7.88
C MET A 45 2.19 4.68 7.27
N ALA A 46 3.28 4.59 8.02
CA ALA A 46 4.63 4.88 7.57
C ALA A 46 5.55 3.69 7.88
N SER A 47 6.21 3.15 6.86
CA SER A 47 7.17 2.06 7.00
C SER A 47 8.58 2.63 7.16
N ILE A 48 9.16 2.46 8.34
CA ILE A 48 10.49 2.97 8.67
C ILE A 48 11.44 1.79 8.90
N LYS A 49 12.58 1.82 8.22
CA LYS A 49 13.63 0.83 8.45
C LYS A 49 14.44 1.19 9.69
N ASN A 50 14.68 0.20 10.52
CA ASN A 50 15.64 0.23 11.62
C ASN A 50 16.63 -0.95 11.48
N ASP A 51 17.54 -1.10 12.44
CA ASP A 51 18.57 -2.15 12.44
C ASP A 51 18.00 -3.59 12.49
N ILE A 52 16.72 -3.75 12.83
CA ILE A 52 16.04 -5.05 12.99
C ILE A 52 15.16 -5.35 11.75
N GLY A 53 14.89 -4.36 10.89
CA GLY A 53 14.03 -4.49 9.70
C GLY A 53 13.05 -3.35 9.52
N SER A 54 12.02 -3.57 8.70
CA SER A 54 10.95 -2.59 8.49
C SER A 54 9.92 -2.65 9.62
N VAL A 55 9.58 -1.48 10.16
CA VAL A 55 8.55 -1.32 11.20
C VAL A 55 7.49 -0.36 10.69
N SER A 56 6.24 -0.81 10.67
CA SER A 56 5.09 0.04 10.35
C SER A 56 4.69 0.86 11.58
N LYS A 57 4.61 2.18 11.41
CA LYS A 57 4.20 3.14 12.44
C LYS A 57 2.93 3.85 12.01
N SER A 58 2.03 4.05 12.96
CA SER A 58 0.86 4.89 12.74
C SER A 58 1.29 6.36 12.58
N ALA A 59 0.70 7.03 11.62
CA ALA A 59 0.89 8.43 11.32
C ALA A 59 -0.45 9.05 10.92
N ASN A 60 -0.46 10.30 10.47
CA ASN A 60 -1.66 10.92 9.93
C ASN A 60 -1.80 10.64 8.43
N SER A 61 -3.03 10.44 7.98
CA SER A 61 -3.33 10.44 6.55
C SER A 61 -2.90 11.77 5.92
N PRO A 62 -2.40 11.77 4.67
CA PRO A 62 -2.14 13.01 3.98
C PRO A 62 -3.44 13.82 3.81
N MET A 63 -3.36 15.12 4.02
CA MET A 63 -4.46 16.06 3.76
C MET A 63 -4.79 16.12 2.26
N ALA A 64 -3.78 15.92 1.42
CA ALA A 64 -3.92 15.82 -0.03
C ALA A 64 -2.83 14.92 -0.62
N VAL A 65 -3.14 14.30 -1.75
CA VAL A 65 -2.18 13.59 -2.60
C VAL A 65 -2.15 14.29 -3.96
N VAL A 66 -0.97 14.76 -4.35
CA VAL A 66 -0.74 15.41 -5.64
C VAL A 66 0.16 14.49 -6.47
N ALA A 67 -0.42 13.77 -7.41
CA ALA A 67 0.28 12.79 -8.23
C ALA A 67 0.29 13.24 -9.69
N ASP A 68 1.47 13.57 -10.20
CA ASP A 68 1.70 13.78 -11.63
C ASP A 68 1.92 12.42 -12.30
N THR A 69 0.96 12.02 -13.13
CA THR A 69 1.00 10.71 -13.79
C THR A 69 2.08 10.61 -14.85
N GLY A 70 2.50 11.73 -15.46
CA GLY A 70 3.63 11.77 -16.38
C GLY A 70 4.94 11.45 -15.65
N ILE A 71 5.23 12.14 -14.53
CA ILE A 71 6.42 11.87 -13.70
C ILE A 71 6.42 10.43 -13.20
N ILE A 72 5.28 9.91 -12.76
CA ILE A 72 5.17 8.54 -12.27
C ILE A 72 5.39 7.53 -13.41
N ASN A 73 4.88 7.81 -14.61
CA ASN A 73 5.07 6.97 -15.79
C ASN A 73 6.55 6.89 -16.22
N ASP A 74 7.32 7.96 -16.03
CA ASP A 74 8.75 7.99 -16.31
C ASP A 74 9.59 7.22 -15.26
N SER A 75 8.98 6.81 -14.16
CA SER A 75 9.65 5.96 -13.16
C SER A 75 9.82 4.53 -13.71
N PRO A 76 10.81 3.76 -13.19
CA PRO A 76 10.96 2.37 -13.60
C PRO A 76 9.66 1.57 -13.47
N PHE A 77 9.20 0.93 -14.55
CA PHE A 77 7.93 0.17 -14.58
C PHE A 77 7.81 -0.87 -13.46
N ARG A 78 8.94 -1.41 -13.01
CA ARG A 78 8.99 -2.31 -11.85
C ARG A 78 8.33 -1.72 -10.60
N LEU A 79 8.38 -0.38 -10.42
CA LEU A 79 7.72 0.29 -9.28
C LEU A 79 6.20 0.32 -9.46
N ILE A 80 5.71 0.55 -10.67
CA ILE A 80 4.28 0.45 -11.01
C ILE A 80 3.78 -0.98 -10.81
N ALA A 81 4.53 -1.98 -11.30
CA ALA A 81 4.22 -3.40 -11.10
C ALA A 81 4.20 -3.78 -9.61
N SER A 82 5.13 -3.23 -8.81
CA SER A 82 5.11 -3.39 -7.36
C SER A 82 3.83 -2.83 -6.74
N GLY A 83 3.38 -1.65 -7.17
CA GLY A 83 2.12 -1.07 -6.71
C GLY A 83 0.90 -1.91 -7.09
N CYS A 84 0.88 -2.50 -8.28
CA CYS A 84 -0.17 -3.43 -8.67
C CYS A 84 -0.21 -4.66 -7.75
N ALA A 85 0.94 -5.25 -7.46
CA ALA A 85 1.05 -6.42 -6.59
C ALA A 85 0.66 -6.10 -5.15
N ASP A 86 1.00 -4.91 -4.66
CA ASP A 86 0.59 -4.40 -3.36
C ASP A 86 -0.95 -4.30 -3.26
N ILE A 87 -1.62 -3.77 -4.29
CA ILE A 87 -3.08 -3.68 -4.32
C ILE A 87 -3.74 -5.05 -4.45
N VAL A 88 -3.20 -5.95 -5.26
CA VAL A 88 -3.74 -7.31 -5.42
C VAL A 88 -3.71 -8.07 -4.10
N SER A 89 -2.72 -7.78 -3.24
CA SER A 89 -2.59 -8.37 -1.91
C SER A 89 -3.78 -8.07 -0.98
N ASN A 90 -4.51 -7.00 -1.22
CA ASN A 90 -5.74 -6.66 -0.49
C ASN A 90 -6.76 -7.80 -0.50
N TYR A 91 -6.72 -8.64 -1.54
CA TYR A 91 -7.64 -9.79 -1.66
C TYR A 91 -7.48 -10.79 -0.51
N THR A 92 -6.23 -11.09 -0.13
CA THR A 92 -5.93 -11.96 1.01
C THR A 92 -6.10 -11.25 2.33
N ALA A 93 -5.71 -9.98 2.40
CA ALA A 93 -5.87 -9.14 3.60
C ALA A 93 -7.35 -9.11 4.06
N ILE A 94 -8.30 -8.92 3.14
CA ILE A 94 -9.73 -8.92 3.45
C ILE A 94 -10.20 -10.29 3.94
N LYS A 95 -9.72 -11.39 3.33
CA LYS A 95 -10.06 -12.76 3.78
C LYS A 95 -9.58 -13.01 5.20
N ASP A 96 -8.35 -12.61 5.51
CA ASP A 96 -7.78 -12.70 6.86
C ASP A 96 -8.55 -11.84 7.85
N TRP A 97 -8.89 -10.61 7.48
CA TRP A 97 -9.65 -9.71 8.34
C TRP A 97 -11.06 -10.26 8.63
N LYS A 98 -11.74 -10.79 7.61
CA LYS A 98 -13.05 -11.44 7.77
C LYS A 98 -12.97 -12.70 8.64
N LEU A 99 -11.88 -13.47 8.53
CA LEU A 99 -11.62 -14.61 9.40
C LEU A 99 -11.40 -14.17 10.86
N ALA A 100 -10.58 -13.13 11.08
CA ALA A 100 -10.35 -12.55 12.41
C ALA A 100 -11.64 -11.99 13.04
N TYR A 101 -12.49 -11.32 12.26
CA TYR A 101 -13.81 -10.88 12.69
C TYR A 101 -14.65 -12.07 13.19
N ARG A 102 -14.71 -13.17 12.41
CA ARG A 102 -15.54 -14.34 12.76
C ARG A 102 -15.01 -15.13 13.96
N LEU A 103 -13.69 -15.27 14.08
CA LEU A 103 -13.08 -16.12 15.09
C LEU A 103 -12.71 -15.38 16.37
N ARG A 104 -12.44 -14.09 16.29
CA ARG A 104 -11.89 -13.28 17.39
C ARG A 104 -12.71 -12.04 17.70
N ASN A 105 -13.84 -11.87 17.00
CA ASN A 105 -14.70 -10.68 17.12
C ASN A 105 -13.93 -9.36 16.92
N GLU A 106 -12.93 -9.37 16.02
CA GLU A 106 -12.15 -8.18 15.68
C GLU A 106 -13.05 -7.18 14.93
N PRO A 107 -12.96 -5.86 15.22
CA PRO A 107 -13.75 -4.86 14.50
C PRO A 107 -13.58 -4.99 12.98
N TYR A 108 -14.69 -4.96 12.24
CA TYR A 108 -14.72 -5.11 10.78
C TYR A 108 -15.58 -4.01 10.15
N SER A 109 -15.05 -3.35 9.12
CA SER A 109 -15.75 -2.32 8.35
C SER A 109 -16.09 -2.86 6.96
N GLU A 110 -17.39 -3.11 6.71
CA GLU A 110 -17.85 -3.57 5.40
C GLU A 110 -17.53 -2.57 4.29
N SER A 111 -17.63 -1.26 4.56
CA SER A 111 -17.33 -0.23 3.56
C SER A 111 -15.84 -0.18 3.21
N ALA A 112 -14.96 -0.28 4.21
CA ALA A 112 -13.51 -0.33 3.97
C ALA A 112 -13.10 -1.61 3.23
N ALA A 113 -13.67 -2.76 3.61
CA ALA A 113 -13.42 -4.03 2.94
C ALA A 113 -13.91 -4.00 1.48
N ALA A 114 -15.11 -3.47 1.22
CA ALA A 114 -15.66 -3.36 -0.13
C ALA A 114 -14.80 -2.44 -1.02
N LEU A 115 -14.35 -1.29 -0.49
CA LEU A 115 -13.47 -0.37 -1.22
C LEU A 115 -12.13 -1.05 -1.57
N SER A 116 -11.51 -1.72 -0.62
CA SER A 116 -10.25 -2.42 -0.79
C SER A 116 -10.39 -3.59 -1.79
N GLU A 117 -11.43 -4.41 -1.68
CA GLU A 117 -11.71 -5.49 -2.61
C GLU A 117 -11.96 -4.99 -4.04
N MET A 118 -12.68 -3.88 -4.17
CA MET A 118 -12.93 -3.26 -5.47
C MET A 118 -11.63 -2.83 -6.14
N THR A 119 -10.68 -2.26 -5.39
CA THR A 119 -9.39 -1.84 -5.96
C THR A 119 -8.56 -3.02 -6.44
N ALA A 120 -8.51 -4.11 -5.68
CA ALA A 120 -7.83 -5.34 -6.09
C ALA A 120 -8.44 -5.93 -7.38
N LYS A 121 -9.77 -6.03 -7.43
CA LYS A 121 -10.49 -6.49 -8.63
C LYS A 121 -10.23 -5.61 -9.85
N LEU A 122 -10.14 -4.28 -9.66
CA LEU A 122 -9.86 -3.34 -10.74
C LEU A 122 -8.47 -3.60 -11.33
N ILE A 123 -7.44 -3.75 -10.51
CA ILE A 123 -6.07 -4.03 -10.97
C ILE A 123 -6.01 -5.38 -11.69
N ILE A 124 -6.60 -6.44 -11.13
CA ILE A 124 -6.65 -7.76 -11.75
C ILE A 124 -7.31 -7.66 -13.14
N LYS A 125 -8.47 -7.00 -13.22
CA LYS A 125 -9.20 -6.84 -14.50
C LYS A 125 -8.44 -5.99 -15.53
N SER A 126 -7.62 -5.05 -15.07
CA SER A 126 -6.85 -4.15 -15.93
C SER A 126 -5.45 -4.66 -16.24
N SER A 127 -5.06 -5.85 -15.76
CA SER A 127 -3.68 -6.36 -15.85
C SER A 127 -3.12 -6.35 -17.27
N ASP A 128 -3.91 -6.76 -18.27
CA ASP A 128 -3.50 -6.78 -19.68
C ASP A 128 -3.31 -5.37 -20.28
N SER A 129 -3.93 -4.36 -19.67
CA SER A 129 -3.89 -2.96 -20.10
C SER A 129 -2.79 -2.16 -19.39
N ILE A 130 -2.24 -2.67 -18.30
CA ILE A 130 -1.16 -2.02 -17.55
C ILE A 130 0.17 -2.36 -18.24
N LYS A 131 0.75 -1.35 -18.92
CA LYS A 131 1.96 -1.50 -19.74
C LYS A 131 2.98 -0.42 -19.46
N GLU A 132 4.24 -0.75 -19.66
CA GLU A 132 5.36 0.20 -19.59
C GLU A 132 5.18 1.33 -20.60
N GLY A 133 5.49 2.56 -20.18
CA GLY A 133 5.43 3.76 -21.03
C GLY A 133 4.01 4.26 -21.33
N LEU A 134 2.99 3.65 -20.76
CA LEU A 134 1.61 4.08 -20.93
C LEU A 134 1.14 4.86 -19.69
N GLU A 135 0.98 6.18 -19.82
CA GLU A 135 0.58 7.05 -18.70
C GLU A 135 -0.75 6.62 -18.04
N GLU A 136 -1.67 6.04 -18.80
CA GLU A 136 -2.92 5.52 -18.25
C GLU A 136 -2.68 4.36 -17.26
N SER A 137 -1.62 3.57 -17.44
CA SER A 137 -1.19 2.56 -16.46
C SER A 137 -0.84 3.20 -15.12
N ALA A 138 -0.05 4.27 -15.13
CA ALA A 138 0.29 5.02 -13.92
C ALA A 138 -0.97 5.61 -13.27
N ARG A 139 -1.89 6.15 -14.07
CA ARG A 139 -3.17 6.73 -13.60
C ARG A 139 -4.06 5.70 -12.91
N ILE A 140 -4.22 4.50 -13.48
CA ILE A 140 -5.00 3.41 -12.89
C ILE A 140 -4.40 2.99 -11.54
N VAL A 141 -3.08 2.78 -11.52
CA VAL A 141 -2.38 2.30 -10.30
C VAL A 141 -2.41 3.35 -9.20
N VAL A 142 -2.15 4.62 -9.51
CA VAL A 142 -2.22 5.72 -8.52
C VAL A 142 -3.61 5.83 -7.90
N LYS A 143 -4.68 5.81 -8.71
CA LYS A 143 -6.06 5.85 -8.20
C LYS A 143 -6.37 4.65 -7.30
N SER A 144 -5.88 3.47 -7.66
CA SER A 144 -6.09 2.27 -6.87
C SER A 144 -5.30 2.30 -5.54
N LEU A 145 -4.04 2.75 -5.55
CA LEU A 145 -3.23 2.95 -4.34
C LEU A 145 -3.86 4.00 -3.41
N PHE A 146 -4.38 5.09 -3.98
CA PHE A 146 -5.11 6.10 -3.22
C PHE A 146 -6.35 5.49 -2.54
N SER A 147 -7.15 4.73 -3.29
CA SER A 147 -8.36 4.09 -2.75
C SER A 147 -8.04 3.05 -1.67
N SER A 148 -6.94 2.27 -1.83
CA SER A 148 -6.44 1.36 -0.80
C SER A 148 -6.06 2.10 0.49
N GLY A 149 -5.28 3.19 0.38
CA GLY A 149 -4.93 4.03 1.53
C GLY A 149 -6.16 4.66 2.23
N MET A 150 -7.18 5.03 1.45
CA MET A 150 -8.46 5.52 2.01
C MET A 150 -9.23 4.41 2.75
N ALA A 151 -9.20 3.16 2.26
CA ALA A 151 -9.81 2.05 2.97
C ALA A 151 -9.16 1.83 4.36
N ILE A 152 -7.83 1.94 4.45
CA ILE A 152 -7.10 1.90 5.73
C ILE A 152 -7.56 3.03 6.65
N SER A 153 -7.71 4.25 6.13
CA SER A 153 -8.17 5.41 6.90
C SER A 153 -9.60 5.22 7.42
N ILE A 154 -10.52 4.70 6.61
CA ILE A 154 -11.91 4.40 6.98
C ILE A 154 -11.98 3.31 8.06
N ALA A 155 -11.15 2.28 7.94
CA ALA A 155 -11.10 1.19 8.91
C ALA A 155 -10.46 1.57 10.25
N GLY A 156 -9.64 2.62 10.28
CA GLY A 156 -8.81 2.98 11.44
C GLY A 156 -7.72 1.93 11.75
N SER A 157 -7.45 1.04 10.84
CA SER A 157 -6.43 -0.03 10.95
C SER A 157 -5.94 -0.43 9.56
N SER A 158 -4.76 -1.08 9.48
CA SER A 158 -4.21 -1.56 8.21
C SER A 158 -4.91 -2.81 7.65
N ARG A 159 -5.88 -3.36 8.36
CA ARG A 159 -6.56 -4.62 8.01
C ARG A 159 -7.10 -4.71 6.57
N PRO A 160 -7.67 -3.63 5.97
CA PRO A 160 -8.15 -3.69 4.59
C PRO A 160 -7.08 -4.00 3.54
N ALA A 161 -5.81 -3.71 3.85
CA ALA A 161 -4.71 -3.81 2.91
C ALA A 161 -3.50 -4.59 3.46
N SER A 162 -3.58 -5.14 4.68
CA SER A 162 -2.46 -5.84 5.30
C SER A 162 -2.93 -7.05 6.08
N GLY A 163 -2.62 -8.22 5.58
CA GLY A 163 -2.91 -9.54 6.14
C GLY A 163 -1.66 -10.40 6.26
N SER A 164 -1.84 -11.69 6.09
CA SER A 164 -0.77 -12.69 6.19
C SER A 164 0.29 -12.56 5.09
N GLU A 165 -0.06 -12.07 3.90
CA GLU A 165 0.88 -11.74 2.83
C GLU A 165 1.87 -10.64 3.23
N HIS A 166 1.42 -9.65 3.99
CA HIS A 166 2.29 -8.61 4.55
C HIS A 166 3.17 -9.15 5.68
N LEU A 167 2.66 -10.05 6.51
CA LEU A 167 3.48 -10.75 7.50
C LEU A 167 4.59 -11.57 6.85
N PHE A 168 4.30 -12.20 5.70
CA PHE A 168 5.30 -12.87 4.87
C PHE A 168 6.36 -11.89 4.37
N SER A 169 5.97 -10.73 3.84
CA SER A 169 6.90 -9.66 3.42
C SER A 169 7.79 -9.20 4.58
N HIS A 170 7.22 -8.95 5.76
CA HIS A 170 7.98 -8.57 6.94
C HIS A 170 8.95 -9.66 7.43
N ALA A 171 8.56 -10.93 7.31
CA ALA A 171 9.46 -12.05 7.62
C ALA A 171 10.63 -12.10 6.64
N LEU A 172 10.38 -11.93 5.33
CA LEU A 172 11.43 -11.84 4.33
C LEU A 172 12.41 -10.69 4.60
N ASP A 173 11.91 -9.53 4.98
CA ASP A 173 12.74 -8.36 5.31
C ASP A 173 13.73 -8.64 6.47
N ARG A 174 13.42 -9.61 7.34
CA ARG A 174 14.29 -9.99 8.46
C ARG A 174 15.33 -11.07 8.11
N VAL A 175 15.00 -11.96 7.17
CA VAL A 175 15.83 -13.14 6.89
C VAL A 175 16.58 -13.06 5.55
N ALA A 176 16.08 -12.29 4.59
CA ALA A 176 16.68 -12.19 3.27
C ALA A 176 17.90 -11.26 3.26
N LYS A 177 18.99 -11.71 2.65
CA LYS A 177 20.20 -10.88 2.45
C LYS A 177 19.98 -9.75 1.44
N LYS A 178 19.09 -9.94 0.47
CA LYS A 178 18.68 -8.94 -0.53
C LYS A 178 17.17 -8.81 -0.48
N HIS A 179 16.70 -7.57 -0.46
CA HIS A 179 15.27 -7.28 -0.39
C HIS A 179 14.73 -6.98 -1.79
N ALA A 180 13.62 -7.62 -2.13
CA ALA A 180 12.78 -7.23 -3.25
C ALA A 180 11.97 -5.97 -2.88
N LEU A 181 11.21 -5.41 -3.83
CA LEU A 181 10.27 -4.35 -3.51
C LEU A 181 9.13 -4.90 -2.65
N HIS A 182 8.55 -4.05 -1.81
CA HIS A 182 7.49 -4.44 -0.88
C HIS A 182 6.32 -5.14 -1.59
N GLY A 183 5.78 -4.53 -2.64
CA GLY A 183 4.68 -5.12 -3.39
C GLY A 183 5.05 -6.44 -4.09
N GLU A 184 6.31 -6.60 -4.55
CA GLU A 184 6.77 -7.89 -5.09
C GLU A 184 6.72 -8.99 -4.03
N GLN A 185 7.13 -8.70 -2.79
CA GLN A 185 7.07 -9.64 -1.67
C GLN A 185 5.61 -9.94 -1.28
N CYS A 186 4.75 -8.91 -1.20
CA CYS A 186 3.33 -9.06 -0.92
C CYS A 186 2.63 -9.87 -2.02
N GLY A 187 2.97 -9.66 -3.30
CA GLY A 187 2.42 -10.42 -4.42
C GLY A 187 2.74 -11.92 -4.34
N VAL A 188 3.98 -12.28 -4.01
CA VAL A 188 4.36 -13.69 -3.77
C VAL A 188 3.60 -14.24 -2.56
N GLY A 189 3.53 -13.47 -1.46
CA GLY A 189 2.75 -13.83 -0.28
C GLY A 189 1.28 -14.07 -0.60
N THR A 190 0.70 -13.23 -1.47
CA THR A 190 -0.71 -13.34 -1.90
C THR A 190 -0.99 -14.68 -2.56
N ILE A 191 -0.14 -15.15 -3.47
CA ILE A 191 -0.29 -16.46 -4.12
C ILE A 191 -0.34 -17.57 -3.07
N MET A 192 0.59 -17.55 -2.10
CA MET A 192 0.67 -18.55 -1.03
C MET A 192 -0.58 -18.48 -0.13
N MET A 193 -1.00 -17.29 0.28
CA MET A 193 -2.13 -17.11 1.18
C MET A 193 -3.45 -17.42 0.49
N MET A 194 -3.61 -17.12 -0.81
CA MET A 194 -4.77 -17.52 -1.59
C MET A 194 -4.91 -19.04 -1.64
N HIS A 195 -3.80 -19.77 -1.81
CA HIS A 195 -3.81 -21.23 -1.74
C HIS A 195 -4.29 -21.72 -0.36
N LEU A 196 -3.77 -21.14 0.73
CA LEU A 196 -4.19 -21.50 2.09
C LEU A 196 -5.67 -21.19 2.37
N HIS A 197 -6.20 -20.12 1.78
CA HIS A 197 -7.63 -19.80 1.85
C HIS A 197 -8.52 -20.67 0.94
N GLY A 198 -7.94 -21.62 0.20
CA GLY A 198 -8.69 -22.47 -0.75
C GLY A 198 -9.26 -21.69 -1.95
N GLY A 199 -8.69 -20.51 -2.25
CA GLY A 199 -9.08 -19.67 -3.38
C GLY A 199 -8.33 -20.04 -4.67
N ASP A 200 -8.79 -19.47 -5.79
CA ASP A 200 -8.05 -19.55 -7.06
C ASP A 200 -6.83 -18.63 -6.98
N TRP A 201 -5.65 -19.23 -7.08
CA TRP A 201 -4.36 -18.55 -6.96
C TRP A 201 -3.57 -18.54 -8.29
N ARG A 202 -4.16 -19.13 -9.36
CA ARG A 202 -3.56 -19.26 -10.70
C ARG A 202 -3.93 -18.10 -11.61
#